data_8d9cdc5c293b4a34430fd224e7176790
#
_entry.id   8d9cdc5c293b4a34430fd224e7176790
#
_cell.length_a   1.000
_cell.length_b   1.000
_cell.length_c   1.000
_cell.angle_alpha   90.00
_cell.angle_beta   90.00
_cell.angle_gamma   90.00
#
_symmetry.space_group_name_H-M   'P 1'
#
loop_
_entity.id
_entity.type
_entity.pdbx_description
1 polymer ?
#
loop_
_entity_poly.entity_id
_entity_poly.type
_entity_poly.pdbx_seq_one_letter_code
_entity_poly.pdbx_strand_id
1 'polypeptide(L)'
;MAAQKVLIVDDEFSIRDMLRMALEISDFECLEAENIQDAHRIIVDERPSIVLLDWMLPGGSGLELLRRLKRSDTTAEIPVIMLTAKAAEENIVQGLDVGADDYVIKHFAPRELIARIKALLRRSEAGDQRGRLEVDQLVLDVDSRRVFVANAPIEMGPTEFNLLQFFMSHPERAYTRNQLLDHVWGANVYVEERTVDVHIRRLRKALEGGVVDYSDLVQTVRETGYRFSAKGMVAE
;
A
#
# COMPACT_ATOMS: atom_id res chain seq x y z
N MET A 1 2.27 23.76 -6.33
CA MET A 1 2.78 22.49 -5.76
C MET A 1 4.04 22.16 -6.53
N ALA A 2 5.10 21.61 -5.90
CA ALA A 2 6.27 21.16 -6.65
C ALA A 2 5.88 20.01 -7.59
N ALA A 3 6.48 19.97 -8.78
CA ALA A 3 6.23 18.90 -9.73
C ALA A 3 6.70 17.57 -9.12
N GLN A 4 5.93 16.49 -9.28
CA GLN A 4 6.31 15.16 -8.80
C GLN A 4 7.39 14.59 -9.70
N LYS A 5 8.51 14.13 -9.11
CA LYS A 5 9.65 13.56 -9.83
C LYS A 5 9.43 12.08 -10.10
N VAL A 6 9.52 11.67 -11.36
CA VAL A 6 9.48 10.27 -11.79
C VAL A 6 10.87 9.88 -12.30
N LEU A 7 11.48 8.87 -11.69
CA LEU A 7 12.74 8.31 -12.20
C LEU A 7 12.45 7.16 -13.15
N ILE A 8 12.97 7.25 -14.37
CA ILE A 8 12.91 6.20 -15.40
C ILE A 8 14.28 5.52 -15.44
N VAL A 9 14.30 4.21 -15.17
CA VAL A 9 15.52 3.39 -15.19
C VAL A 9 15.36 2.31 -16.23
N ASP A 10 16.01 2.50 -17.37
CA ASP A 10 15.97 1.60 -18.53
C ASP A 10 17.24 1.83 -19.36
N ASP A 11 17.87 0.81 -19.92
CA ASP A 11 19.06 0.98 -20.75
C ASP A 11 18.72 1.42 -22.18
N GLU A 12 17.49 1.16 -22.65
CA GLU A 12 17.02 1.53 -23.97
C GLU A 12 16.62 3.01 -24.03
N PHE A 13 17.41 3.84 -24.72
CA PHE A 13 17.11 5.27 -24.90
C PHE A 13 15.71 5.52 -25.48
N SER A 14 15.28 4.72 -26.46
CA SER A 14 13.97 4.86 -27.11
C SER A 14 12.80 4.71 -26.12
N ILE A 15 12.92 3.82 -25.13
CA ILE A 15 11.93 3.60 -24.08
C ILE A 15 11.93 4.77 -23.12
N ARG A 16 13.11 5.20 -22.66
CA ARG A 16 13.21 6.38 -21.76
C ARG A 16 12.62 7.63 -22.41
N ASP A 17 12.96 7.90 -23.68
CA ASP A 17 12.47 9.09 -24.41
C ASP A 17 10.94 9.05 -24.59
N MET A 18 10.38 7.89 -24.97
CA MET A 18 8.93 7.71 -25.08
C MET A 18 8.22 7.93 -23.73
N LEU A 19 8.77 7.38 -22.66
CA LEU A 19 8.21 7.54 -21.31
C LEU A 19 8.30 8.98 -20.84
N ARG A 20 9.46 9.61 -21.03
CA ARG A 20 9.69 11.01 -20.67
C ARG A 20 8.67 11.93 -21.34
N MET A 21 8.51 11.82 -22.68
CA MET A 21 7.52 12.62 -23.39
C MET A 21 6.10 12.44 -22.85
N ALA A 22 5.70 11.21 -22.58
CA ALA A 22 4.35 10.90 -22.07
C ALA A 22 4.12 11.45 -20.65
N LEU A 23 5.15 11.39 -19.80
CA LEU A 23 5.10 11.87 -18.41
C LEU A 23 5.13 13.40 -18.33
N GLU A 24 5.97 14.06 -19.13
CA GLU A 24 6.04 15.53 -19.21
C GLU A 24 4.71 16.15 -19.66
N ILE A 25 4.00 15.52 -20.63
CA ILE A 25 2.63 15.92 -21.03
C ILE A 25 1.63 15.81 -19.86
N SER A 26 1.96 15.02 -18.85
CA SER A 26 1.13 14.78 -17.67
C SER A 26 1.59 15.54 -16.42
N ASP A 27 2.43 16.58 -16.61
CA ASP A 27 2.96 17.48 -15.59
C ASP A 27 3.92 16.84 -14.58
N PHE A 28 4.62 15.73 -14.96
CA PHE A 28 5.66 15.13 -14.17
C PHE A 28 7.05 15.70 -14.54
N GLU A 29 7.92 15.81 -13.55
CA GLU A 29 9.36 16.04 -13.75
C GLU A 29 10.05 14.69 -13.94
N CYS A 30 10.80 14.50 -15.04
CA CYS A 30 11.44 13.23 -15.35
C CYS A 30 12.93 13.25 -15.03
N LEU A 31 13.39 12.22 -14.33
CA LEU A 31 14.78 11.86 -14.11
C LEU A 31 15.06 10.57 -14.87
N GLU A 32 16.27 10.42 -15.40
CA GLU A 32 16.64 9.24 -16.21
C GLU A 32 17.92 8.59 -15.71
N ALA A 33 17.98 7.26 -15.76
CA ALA A 33 19.17 6.47 -15.51
C ALA A 33 19.24 5.29 -16.49
N GLU A 34 20.46 4.94 -16.93
CA GLU A 34 20.71 3.84 -17.87
C GLU A 34 21.22 2.57 -17.18
N ASN A 35 21.57 2.64 -15.92
CA ASN A 35 22.16 1.56 -15.15
C ASN A 35 21.85 1.68 -13.67
N ILE A 36 22.15 0.63 -12.91
CA ILE A 36 21.86 0.50 -11.48
C ILE A 36 22.62 1.56 -10.64
N GLN A 37 23.88 1.88 -11.00
CA GLN A 37 24.71 2.81 -10.22
C GLN A 37 24.16 4.23 -10.30
N ASP A 38 23.86 4.70 -11.51
CA ASP A 38 23.24 6.01 -11.72
C ASP A 38 21.86 6.11 -11.10
N ALA A 39 21.03 5.08 -11.28
CA ALA A 39 19.72 4.99 -10.65
C ALA A 39 19.80 5.13 -9.13
N HIS A 40 20.69 4.36 -8.50
CA HIS A 40 20.87 4.43 -7.04
C HIS A 40 21.31 5.80 -6.57
N ARG A 41 22.28 6.44 -7.27
CA ARG A 41 22.75 7.79 -6.96
C ARG A 41 21.60 8.80 -7.05
N ILE A 42 20.85 8.79 -8.16
CA ILE A 42 19.72 9.70 -8.37
C ILE A 42 18.64 9.49 -7.29
N ILE A 43 18.34 8.23 -6.92
CA ILE A 43 17.34 7.94 -5.88
C ILE A 43 17.75 8.54 -4.53
N VAL A 44 19.02 8.45 -4.16
CA VAL A 44 19.53 8.99 -2.89
C VAL A 44 19.56 10.52 -2.90
N ASP A 45 20.02 11.12 -4.00
CA ASP A 45 20.25 12.57 -4.10
C ASP A 45 18.94 13.33 -4.34
N GLU A 46 18.10 12.86 -5.27
CA GLU A 46 16.91 13.56 -5.77
C GLU A 46 15.60 13.12 -5.12
N ARG A 47 15.57 11.95 -4.47
CA ARG A 47 14.40 11.36 -3.83
C ARG A 47 13.15 11.42 -4.71
N PRO A 48 13.11 10.70 -5.83
CA PRO A 48 11.97 10.71 -6.73
C PRO A 48 10.71 10.23 -6.02
N SER A 49 9.56 10.77 -6.44
CA SER A 49 8.25 10.38 -5.92
C SER A 49 7.85 8.95 -6.30
N ILE A 50 8.43 8.43 -7.41
CA ILE A 50 8.21 7.06 -7.90
C ILE A 50 9.35 6.65 -8.83
N VAL A 51 9.64 5.35 -8.91
CA VAL A 51 10.65 4.76 -9.80
C VAL A 51 9.97 3.80 -10.77
N LEU A 52 10.22 4.00 -12.07
CA LEU A 52 9.95 3.03 -13.14
C LEU A 52 11.24 2.27 -13.40
N LEU A 53 11.28 0.97 -13.15
CA LEU A 53 12.50 0.19 -13.10
C LEU A 53 12.44 -0.98 -14.06
N ASP A 54 13.31 -1.00 -15.06
CA ASP A 54 13.45 -2.17 -15.92
C ASP A 54 13.99 -3.37 -15.12
N TRP A 55 13.49 -4.54 -15.48
CA TRP A 55 13.92 -5.81 -14.93
C TRP A 55 15.39 -6.12 -15.28
N MET A 56 15.78 -5.85 -16.52
CA MET A 56 17.12 -6.17 -17.03
C MET A 56 17.90 -4.88 -17.31
N LEU A 57 19.00 -4.69 -16.59
CA LEU A 57 19.85 -3.53 -16.71
C LEU A 57 21.32 -3.96 -16.90
N PRO A 58 22.13 -3.18 -17.60
CA PRO A 58 23.56 -3.40 -17.65
C PRO A 58 24.20 -3.40 -16.26
N GLY A 59 24.98 -4.44 -15.99
CA GLY A 59 25.71 -4.57 -14.73
C GLY A 59 24.92 -5.18 -13.57
N GLY A 60 23.68 -5.65 -13.81
CA GLY A 60 22.89 -6.35 -12.80
C GLY A 60 21.40 -6.46 -13.12
N SER A 61 20.61 -6.87 -12.14
CA SER A 61 19.16 -7.00 -12.26
C SER A 61 18.46 -5.83 -11.56
N GLY A 62 17.41 -5.25 -12.20
CA GLY A 62 16.54 -4.28 -11.55
C GLY A 62 15.96 -4.81 -10.23
N LEU A 63 15.76 -6.14 -10.14
CA LEU A 63 15.33 -6.79 -8.90
C LEU A 63 16.34 -6.64 -7.76
N GLU A 64 17.64 -6.60 -8.04
CA GLU A 64 18.67 -6.35 -7.03
C GLU A 64 18.61 -4.91 -6.51
N LEU A 65 18.41 -3.95 -7.41
CA LEU A 65 18.18 -2.56 -7.02
C LEU A 65 16.92 -2.43 -6.17
N LEU A 66 15.81 -3.04 -6.58
CA LEU A 66 14.57 -3.05 -5.81
C LEU A 66 14.80 -3.60 -4.39
N ARG A 67 15.46 -4.77 -4.25
CA ARG A 67 15.79 -5.35 -2.92
C ARG A 67 16.60 -4.38 -2.06
N ARG A 68 17.56 -3.68 -2.66
CA ARG A 68 18.39 -2.71 -1.96
C ARG A 68 17.57 -1.53 -1.49
N LEU A 69 16.68 -1.00 -2.33
CA LEU A 69 15.80 0.14 -2.00
C LEU A 69 14.86 -0.22 -0.85
N LYS A 70 14.21 -1.39 -0.93
CA LYS A 70 13.22 -1.84 0.08
C LYS A 70 13.84 -2.26 1.43
N ARG A 71 15.17 -2.43 1.49
CA ARG A 71 15.91 -2.72 2.75
C ARG A 71 16.44 -1.47 3.45
N SER A 72 16.43 -0.33 2.80
CA SER A 72 16.94 0.92 3.37
C SER A 72 15.79 1.78 3.88
N ASP A 73 15.81 2.15 5.16
CA ASP A 73 14.78 2.99 5.79
C ASP A 73 14.55 4.32 5.07
N THR A 74 15.57 4.83 4.36
CA THR A 74 15.49 6.11 3.64
C THR A 74 14.83 6.01 2.27
N THR A 75 14.73 4.81 1.68
CA THR A 75 14.23 4.60 0.31
C THR A 75 13.12 3.55 0.22
N ALA A 76 12.82 2.81 1.29
CA ALA A 76 11.82 1.75 1.33
C ALA A 76 10.42 2.24 0.92
N GLU A 77 10.09 3.48 1.30
CA GLU A 77 8.80 4.13 1.04
C GLU A 77 8.61 4.58 -0.41
N ILE A 78 9.70 4.68 -1.20
CA ILE A 78 9.59 5.09 -2.61
C ILE A 78 8.87 3.98 -3.38
N PRO A 79 7.71 4.27 -4.01
CA PRO A 79 7.02 3.29 -4.82
C PRO A 79 7.80 2.94 -6.08
N VAL A 80 7.80 1.64 -6.43
CA VAL A 80 8.52 1.11 -7.59
C VAL A 80 7.56 0.33 -8.49
N ILE A 81 7.47 0.73 -9.77
CA ILE A 81 6.82 -0.06 -10.83
C ILE A 81 7.92 -0.78 -11.60
N MET A 82 7.85 -2.12 -11.61
CA MET A 82 8.74 -2.92 -12.45
C MET A 82 8.26 -2.92 -13.90
N LEU A 83 9.15 -2.62 -14.83
CA LEU A 83 8.92 -2.75 -16.27
C LEU A 83 9.59 -4.02 -16.80
N THR A 84 8.94 -4.79 -17.65
CA THR A 84 9.51 -6.02 -18.20
C THR A 84 9.06 -6.29 -19.62
N ALA A 85 9.94 -6.88 -20.43
CA ALA A 85 9.63 -7.35 -21.77
C ALA A 85 8.87 -8.70 -21.79
N LYS A 86 8.88 -9.48 -20.70
CA LYS A 86 8.29 -10.83 -20.65
C LYS A 86 7.30 -10.96 -19.50
N ALA A 87 6.10 -11.43 -19.84
CA ALA A 87 5.08 -11.90 -18.89
C ALA A 87 5.39 -13.34 -18.41
N ALA A 88 6.60 -13.62 -17.93
CA ALA A 88 6.81 -14.88 -17.23
C ALA A 88 6.19 -14.73 -15.83
N GLU A 89 5.17 -15.54 -15.54
CA GLU A 89 4.39 -15.51 -14.29
C GLU A 89 5.31 -15.59 -13.06
N GLU A 90 6.38 -16.38 -13.15
CA GLU A 90 7.41 -16.51 -12.12
C GLU A 90 8.13 -15.19 -11.80
N ASN A 91 8.38 -14.34 -12.81
CA ASN A 91 9.06 -13.05 -12.62
C ASN A 91 8.13 -12.03 -11.96
N ILE A 92 6.83 -12.05 -12.29
CA ILE A 92 5.83 -11.17 -11.68
C ILE A 92 5.70 -11.46 -10.19
N VAL A 93 5.54 -12.74 -9.82
CA VAL A 93 5.47 -13.19 -8.43
C VAL A 93 6.74 -12.80 -7.68
N GLN A 94 7.92 -13.06 -8.27
CA GLN A 94 9.20 -12.72 -7.64
C GLN A 94 9.40 -11.21 -7.43
N GLY A 95 8.94 -10.37 -8.36
CA GLY A 95 9.02 -8.90 -8.21
C GLY A 95 8.11 -8.38 -7.11
N LEU A 96 6.89 -8.88 -7.03
CA LEU A 96 5.92 -8.52 -5.99
C LEU A 96 6.34 -9.00 -4.60
N ASP A 97 6.87 -10.23 -4.49
CA ASP A 97 7.41 -10.78 -3.24
C ASP A 97 8.59 -9.98 -2.69
N VAL A 98 9.38 -9.36 -3.56
CA VAL A 98 10.50 -8.48 -3.18
C VAL A 98 10.03 -7.09 -2.75
N GLY A 99 8.78 -6.72 -3.02
CA GLY A 99 8.19 -5.46 -2.60
C GLY A 99 8.00 -4.43 -3.71
N ALA A 100 7.90 -4.83 -4.99
CA ALA A 100 7.41 -3.94 -6.04
C ALA A 100 5.95 -3.54 -5.76
N ASP A 101 5.62 -2.29 -6.01
CA ASP A 101 4.27 -1.76 -5.79
C ASP A 101 3.33 -2.03 -6.97
N ASP A 102 3.87 -2.22 -8.18
CA ASP A 102 3.16 -2.65 -9.37
C ASP A 102 4.13 -3.27 -10.40
N TYR A 103 3.58 -3.89 -11.42
CA TYR A 103 4.29 -4.58 -12.47
C TYR A 103 3.63 -4.33 -13.83
N VAL A 104 4.41 -3.91 -14.83
CA VAL A 104 3.89 -3.56 -16.15
C VAL A 104 4.74 -4.19 -17.26
N ILE A 105 4.08 -4.82 -18.23
CA ILE A 105 4.74 -5.38 -19.42
C ILE A 105 5.03 -4.24 -20.40
N LYS A 106 6.23 -4.15 -20.96
CA LYS A 106 6.70 -3.06 -21.85
C LYS A 106 5.87 -2.81 -23.14
N HIS A 107 4.81 -3.58 -23.41
CA HIS A 107 3.84 -3.32 -24.49
C HIS A 107 2.60 -2.54 -24.03
N PHE A 108 2.74 -1.75 -22.99
CA PHE A 108 1.66 -0.94 -22.40
C PHE A 108 1.34 0.31 -23.22
N ALA A 109 0.10 0.77 -23.16
CA ALA A 109 -0.25 2.10 -23.62
C ALA A 109 0.26 3.15 -22.60
N PRO A 110 0.96 4.24 -23.01
CA PRO A 110 1.46 5.26 -22.08
C PRO A 110 0.40 5.80 -21.12
N ARG A 111 -0.84 5.94 -21.57
CA ARG A 111 -1.97 6.37 -20.73
C ARG A 111 -2.27 5.41 -19.58
N GLU A 112 -2.11 4.11 -19.79
CA GLU A 112 -2.29 3.09 -18.76
C GLU A 112 -1.24 3.23 -17.67
N LEU A 113 0.05 3.35 -18.05
CA LEU A 113 1.14 3.53 -17.11
C LEU A 113 0.96 4.81 -16.29
N ILE A 114 0.59 5.93 -16.93
CA ILE A 114 0.31 7.20 -16.23
C ILE A 114 -0.83 7.04 -15.21
N ALA A 115 -1.89 6.31 -15.55
CA ALA A 115 -2.99 6.04 -14.63
C ALA A 115 -2.52 5.24 -13.40
N ARG A 116 -1.63 4.24 -13.59
CA ARG A 116 -1.02 3.44 -12.51
C ARG A 116 -0.10 4.30 -11.65
N ILE A 117 0.77 5.13 -12.26
CA ILE A 117 1.63 6.09 -11.55
C ILE A 117 0.78 7.00 -10.67
N LYS A 118 -0.24 7.66 -11.24
CA LYS A 118 -1.15 8.54 -10.49
C LYS A 118 -1.88 7.81 -9.36
N ALA A 119 -2.26 6.57 -9.56
CA ALA A 119 -2.90 5.75 -8.52
C ALA A 119 -1.93 5.43 -7.38
N LEU A 120 -0.66 5.09 -7.68
CA LEU A 120 0.37 4.85 -6.68
C LEU A 120 0.76 6.15 -5.97
N LEU A 121 0.97 7.24 -6.67
CA LEU A 121 1.30 8.54 -6.06
C LEU A 121 0.18 9.08 -5.18
N ARG A 122 -1.08 8.97 -5.59
CA ARG A 122 -2.22 9.30 -4.73
C ARG A 122 -2.24 8.44 -3.45
N ARG A 123 -1.89 7.16 -3.54
CA ARG A 123 -1.64 6.32 -2.37
C ARG A 123 -0.43 6.80 -1.59
N SER A 124 0.61 7.37 -2.20
CA SER A 124 1.83 7.91 -1.60
C SER A 124 1.60 9.27 -0.95
N GLU A 125 0.80 10.14 -1.53
CA GLU A 125 0.40 11.43 -0.93
C GLU A 125 -0.62 11.27 0.21
N ALA A 126 -1.50 10.27 0.13
CA ALA A 126 -2.24 9.77 1.29
C ALA A 126 -1.30 9.11 2.31
N GLY A 127 -0.05 8.86 1.98
CA GLY A 127 0.98 8.10 2.69
C GLY A 127 1.80 8.85 3.72
N ASP A 128 1.56 10.13 3.98
CA ASP A 128 1.89 10.72 5.27
C ASP A 128 0.96 10.16 6.39
N GLN A 129 0.00 9.31 5.98
CA GLN A 129 -0.85 8.48 6.83
C GLN A 129 -0.76 6.96 6.53
N ARG A 130 0.24 6.44 5.78
CA ARG A 130 0.28 5.05 5.34
C ARG A 130 0.51 4.01 6.42
N GLY A 131 1.14 4.38 7.48
CA GLY A 131 1.22 3.58 8.69
C GLY A 131 0.13 3.90 9.71
N ARG A 132 -0.76 4.90 9.45
CA ARG A 132 -1.66 5.39 10.48
C ARG A 132 -3.08 5.59 9.96
N LEU A 133 -3.99 4.76 10.43
CA LEU A 133 -5.43 4.95 10.21
C LEU A 133 -6.00 5.65 11.45
N GLU A 134 -6.80 6.71 11.24
CA GLU A 134 -7.31 7.53 12.31
C GLU A 134 -8.80 7.80 12.14
N VAL A 135 -9.53 7.62 13.22
CA VAL A 135 -10.95 7.98 13.34
C VAL A 135 -11.16 8.60 14.71
N ASP A 136 -11.39 9.91 14.77
CA ASP A 136 -11.42 10.69 15.99
C ASP A 136 -10.11 10.51 16.78
N GLN A 137 -10.13 9.99 18.00
CA GLN A 137 -8.95 9.72 18.80
C GLN A 137 -8.49 8.24 18.75
N LEU A 138 -9.14 7.42 17.92
CA LEU A 138 -8.70 6.05 17.65
C LEU A 138 -7.68 6.07 16.53
N VAL A 139 -6.47 5.63 16.81
CA VAL A 139 -5.34 5.60 15.90
C VAL A 139 -4.81 4.18 15.80
N LEU A 140 -4.72 3.65 14.59
CA LEU A 140 -4.07 2.39 14.30
C LEU A 140 -2.79 2.67 13.50
N ASP A 141 -1.65 2.34 14.07
CA ASP A 141 -0.34 2.42 13.46
C ASP A 141 -0.01 1.05 12.86
N VAL A 142 -0.01 0.99 11.52
CA VAL A 142 0.19 -0.26 10.76
C VAL A 142 1.63 -0.74 10.87
N ASP A 143 2.60 0.18 10.86
CA ASP A 143 4.02 -0.15 10.80
C ASP A 143 4.52 -0.68 12.14
N SER A 144 4.15 -0.02 13.23
CA SER A 144 4.47 -0.49 14.59
C SER A 144 3.51 -1.58 15.09
N ARG A 145 2.42 -1.87 14.36
CA ARG A 145 1.31 -2.76 14.75
C ARG A 145 0.72 -2.43 16.10
N ARG A 146 0.54 -1.14 16.38
CA ARG A 146 -0.01 -0.62 17.64
C ARG A 146 -1.32 0.11 17.42
N VAL A 147 -2.17 0.10 18.42
CA VAL A 147 -3.43 0.86 18.43
C VAL A 147 -3.45 1.76 19.64
N PHE A 148 -3.92 2.99 19.45
CA PHE A 148 -4.00 4.00 20.49
C PHE A 148 -5.42 4.57 20.54
N VAL A 149 -5.87 4.90 21.74
CA VAL A 149 -7.08 5.66 22.00
C VAL A 149 -6.70 6.86 22.89
N ALA A 150 -6.94 8.09 22.42
CA ALA A 150 -6.53 9.32 23.09
C ALA A 150 -5.03 9.31 23.48
N ASN A 151 -4.17 8.86 22.56
CA ASN A 151 -2.72 8.66 22.74
C ASN A 151 -2.31 7.58 23.76
N ALA A 152 -3.25 6.86 24.37
CA ALA A 152 -2.96 5.73 25.23
C ALA A 152 -2.97 4.43 24.41
N PRO A 153 -1.94 3.56 24.50
CA PRO A 153 -1.92 2.30 23.77
C PRO A 153 -2.99 1.36 24.31
N ILE A 154 -3.67 0.65 23.41
CA ILE A 154 -4.56 -0.46 23.74
C ILE A 154 -4.00 -1.77 23.19
N GLU A 155 -4.13 -2.83 23.97
CA GLU A 155 -3.65 -4.15 23.58
C GLU A 155 -4.76 -4.91 22.86
N MET A 156 -4.40 -5.55 21.73
CA MET A 156 -5.28 -6.47 21.03
C MET A 156 -4.46 -7.58 20.35
N GLY A 157 -5.13 -8.70 20.08
CA GLY A 157 -4.50 -9.82 19.38
C GLY A 157 -4.20 -9.50 17.90
N PRO A 158 -3.31 -10.29 17.27
CA PRO A 158 -2.93 -10.05 15.85
C PRO A 158 -4.13 -10.10 14.90
N THR A 159 -5.10 -10.95 15.16
CA THR A 159 -6.31 -11.10 14.32
C THR A 159 -7.25 -9.91 14.51
N GLU A 160 -7.43 -9.44 15.75
CA GLU A 160 -8.22 -8.25 16.07
C GLU A 160 -7.60 -7.01 15.43
N PHE A 161 -6.28 -6.90 15.45
CA PHE A 161 -5.54 -5.83 14.76
C PHE A 161 -5.82 -5.84 13.25
N ASN A 162 -5.69 -7.00 12.60
CA ASN A 162 -5.94 -7.13 11.16
C ASN A 162 -7.42 -6.82 10.81
N LEU A 163 -8.37 -7.24 11.65
CA LEU A 163 -9.79 -6.89 11.48
C LEU A 163 -10.01 -5.38 11.59
N LEU A 164 -9.43 -4.74 12.60
CA LEU A 164 -9.54 -3.28 12.79
C LEU A 164 -8.93 -2.53 11.61
N GLN A 165 -7.73 -2.93 11.19
CA GLN A 165 -7.06 -2.36 10.01
C GLN A 165 -7.92 -2.48 8.76
N PHE A 166 -8.47 -3.67 8.50
CA PHE A 166 -9.36 -3.91 7.35
C PHE A 166 -10.60 -3.01 7.42
N PHE A 167 -11.24 -2.91 8.57
CA PHE A 167 -12.43 -2.09 8.77
C PHE A 167 -12.15 -0.59 8.63
N MET A 168 -11.09 -0.08 9.24
CA MET A 168 -10.72 1.34 9.14
C MET A 168 -10.29 1.73 7.73
N SER A 169 -9.75 0.78 6.94
CA SER A 169 -9.43 1.00 5.53
C SER A 169 -10.67 0.99 4.62
N HIS A 170 -11.80 0.47 5.09
CA HIS A 170 -13.03 0.31 4.30
C HIS A 170 -14.28 0.75 5.10
N PRO A 171 -14.31 2.00 5.59
CA PRO A 171 -15.42 2.48 6.40
C PRO A 171 -16.74 2.46 5.63
N GLU A 172 -17.85 2.38 6.38
CA GLU A 172 -19.24 2.43 5.88
C GLU A 172 -19.67 1.26 4.99
N ARG A 173 -18.79 0.30 4.72
CA ARG A 173 -19.12 -0.88 3.91
C ARG A 173 -19.42 -2.09 4.80
N ALA A 174 -20.56 -2.77 4.52
CA ALA A 174 -20.91 -4.02 5.18
C ALA A 174 -20.22 -5.20 4.48
N TYR A 175 -19.71 -6.13 5.28
CA TYR A 175 -19.04 -7.35 4.83
C TYR A 175 -19.68 -8.58 5.45
N THR A 176 -19.85 -9.64 4.66
CA THR A 176 -20.26 -10.93 5.16
C THR A 176 -19.14 -11.59 5.97
N ARG A 177 -19.48 -12.62 6.78
CA ARG A 177 -18.49 -13.40 7.52
C ARG A 177 -17.47 -14.05 6.61
N ASN A 178 -17.90 -14.60 5.48
CA ASN A 178 -17.01 -15.21 4.50
C ASN A 178 -16.05 -14.19 3.88
N GLN A 179 -16.54 -13.01 3.51
CA GLN A 179 -15.67 -11.94 3.00
C GLN A 179 -14.62 -11.51 4.04
N LEU A 180 -15.01 -11.41 5.32
CA LEU A 180 -14.05 -11.10 6.39
C LEU A 180 -13.03 -12.22 6.59
N LEU A 181 -13.45 -13.50 6.50
CA LEU A 181 -12.52 -14.63 6.53
C LEU A 181 -11.50 -14.53 5.40
N ASP A 182 -11.94 -14.37 4.17
CA ASP A 182 -11.07 -14.29 2.99
C ASP A 182 -10.05 -13.16 3.11
N HIS A 183 -10.47 -11.98 3.57
CA HIS A 183 -9.60 -10.80 3.66
C HIS A 183 -8.64 -10.82 4.85
N VAL A 184 -9.02 -11.39 5.99
CA VAL A 184 -8.25 -11.30 7.24
C VAL A 184 -7.46 -12.58 7.52
N TRP A 185 -7.98 -13.76 7.13
CA TRP A 185 -7.31 -15.06 7.33
C TRP A 185 -6.73 -15.64 6.04
N GLY A 186 -7.18 -15.16 4.86
CA GLY A 186 -6.74 -15.64 3.56
C GLY A 186 -7.66 -16.72 2.97
N ALA A 187 -7.75 -16.76 1.63
CA ALA A 187 -8.71 -17.57 0.87
C ALA A 187 -8.54 -19.11 1.02
N ASN A 188 -7.45 -19.59 1.64
CA ASN A 188 -7.15 -21.02 1.77
C ASN A 188 -7.22 -21.54 3.22
N VAL A 189 -7.81 -20.79 4.15
CA VAL A 189 -7.88 -21.19 5.55
C VAL A 189 -9.28 -21.74 5.85
N TYR A 190 -9.37 -23.05 6.16
CA TYR A 190 -10.60 -23.68 6.60
C TYR A 190 -10.91 -23.29 8.06
N VAL A 191 -11.56 -22.14 8.23
CA VAL A 191 -12.03 -21.65 9.52
C VAL A 191 -13.55 -21.45 9.44
N GLU A 192 -14.26 -21.89 10.46
CA GLU A 192 -15.72 -21.73 10.53
C GLU A 192 -16.11 -20.24 10.64
N GLU A 193 -17.20 -19.84 10.00
CA GLU A 193 -17.76 -18.48 10.04
C GLU A 193 -17.94 -17.92 11.46
N ARG A 194 -18.25 -18.79 12.43
CA ARG A 194 -18.37 -18.44 13.85
C ARG A 194 -17.09 -17.88 14.47
N THR A 195 -15.93 -18.19 13.88
CA THR A 195 -14.65 -17.65 14.35
C THR A 195 -14.61 -16.13 14.18
N VAL A 196 -15.22 -15.60 13.11
CA VAL A 196 -15.34 -14.16 12.91
C VAL A 196 -16.08 -13.51 14.09
N ASP A 197 -17.20 -14.09 14.52
CA ASP A 197 -18.02 -13.53 15.62
C ASP A 197 -17.21 -13.45 16.94
N VAL A 198 -16.37 -14.46 17.19
CA VAL A 198 -15.50 -14.48 18.39
C VAL A 198 -14.47 -13.34 18.32
N HIS A 199 -13.83 -13.15 17.17
CA HIS A 199 -12.81 -12.10 17.01
C HIS A 199 -13.44 -10.70 16.97
N ILE A 200 -14.64 -10.53 16.39
CA ILE A 200 -15.39 -9.27 16.49
C ILE A 200 -15.72 -8.92 17.95
N ARG A 201 -16.15 -9.90 18.73
CA ARG A 201 -16.41 -9.68 20.17
C ARG A 201 -15.15 -9.27 20.92
N ARG A 202 -14.01 -9.91 20.63
CA ARG A 202 -12.71 -9.57 21.24
C ARG A 202 -12.25 -8.17 20.81
N LEU A 203 -12.41 -7.83 19.53
CA LEU A 203 -12.11 -6.52 18.99
C LEU A 203 -12.93 -5.42 19.70
N ARG A 204 -14.25 -5.58 19.81
CA ARG A 204 -15.11 -4.66 20.54
C ARG A 204 -14.66 -4.51 21.99
N LYS A 205 -14.36 -5.62 22.68
CA LYS A 205 -13.87 -5.59 24.07
C LYS A 205 -12.54 -4.83 24.21
N ALA A 206 -11.63 -4.93 23.23
CA ALA A 206 -10.38 -4.17 23.24
C ALA A 206 -10.64 -2.67 23.03
N LEU A 207 -11.58 -2.31 22.16
CA LEU A 207 -11.98 -0.92 21.89
C LEU A 207 -12.78 -0.27 23.03
N GLU A 208 -13.50 -1.07 23.84
CA GLU A 208 -14.22 -0.65 25.06
C GLU A 208 -13.25 -0.31 26.21
N GLY A 209 -12.07 -0.95 26.24
CA GLY A 209 -11.08 -0.81 27.33
C GLY A 209 -10.24 0.47 27.29
N GLY A 210 -10.43 1.36 26.33
CA GLY A 210 -9.72 2.64 26.21
C GLY A 210 -10.32 3.75 27.05
N VAL A 211 -9.70 4.93 27.01
CA VAL A 211 -10.21 6.16 27.67
C VAL A 211 -11.55 6.60 27.09
N VAL A 212 -11.76 6.31 25.82
CA VAL A 212 -13.02 6.52 25.09
C VAL A 212 -13.45 5.15 24.54
N ASP A 213 -14.72 4.83 24.63
CA ASP A 213 -15.29 3.60 24.11
C ASP A 213 -15.57 3.72 22.61
N TYR A 214 -14.86 2.93 21.81
CA TYR A 214 -15.01 2.84 20.36
C TYR A 214 -15.63 1.52 19.90
N SER A 215 -16.17 0.71 20.79
CA SER A 215 -16.76 -0.60 20.46
C SER A 215 -17.93 -0.49 19.49
N ASP A 216 -18.70 0.59 19.53
CA ASP A 216 -19.85 0.86 18.67
C ASP A 216 -19.48 1.21 17.23
N LEU A 217 -18.20 1.50 16.94
CA LEU A 217 -17.75 1.67 15.55
C LEU A 217 -17.86 0.38 14.74
N VAL A 218 -17.71 -0.77 15.40
CA VAL A 218 -17.86 -2.09 14.76
C VAL A 218 -19.30 -2.54 14.91
N GLN A 219 -20.13 -2.25 13.93
CA GLN A 219 -21.57 -2.50 13.93
C GLN A 219 -21.93 -3.86 13.38
N THR A 220 -22.97 -4.50 13.95
CA THR A 220 -23.60 -5.68 13.36
C THR A 220 -24.68 -5.25 12.37
N VAL A 221 -24.57 -5.68 11.11
CA VAL A 221 -25.58 -5.51 10.07
C VAL A 221 -26.40 -6.78 9.99
N ARG A 222 -27.66 -6.72 10.40
CA ARG A 222 -28.56 -7.90 10.43
C ARG A 222 -28.56 -8.59 9.05
N GLU A 223 -28.56 -9.92 9.06
CA GLU A 223 -28.59 -10.78 7.86
C GLU A 223 -27.37 -10.66 6.92
N THR A 224 -26.46 -9.66 7.14
CA THR A 224 -25.29 -9.46 6.30
C THR A 224 -24.00 -9.83 7.04
N GLY A 225 -23.71 -9.22 8.17
CA GLY A 225 -22.45 -9.43 8.89
C GLY A 225 -22.02 -8.19 9.69
N TYR A 226 -20.91 -7.54 9.30
CA TYR A 226 -20.33 -6.46 10.10
C TYR A 226 -19.90 -5.28 9.23
N ARG A 227 -19.91 -4.10 9.83
CA ARG A 227 -19.50 -2.83 9.23
C ARG A 227 -18.74 -1.98 10.25
N PHE A 228 -17.76 -1.22 9.81
CA PHE A 228 -17.16 -0.14 10.58
C PHE A 228 -17.81 1.19 10.17
N SER A 229 -18.31 1.95 11.13
CA SER A 229 -18.98 3.22 10.86
C SER A 229 -18.67 4.24 11.94
N ALA A 230 -18.13 5.39 11.52
CA ALA A 230 -17.93 6.57 12.38
C ALA A 230 -19.17 7.50 12.41
N LYS A 231 -20.23 7.19 11.66
CA LYS A 231 -21.47 7.96 11.64
C LYS A 231 -22.25 7.75 12.94
N GLY A 232 -22.14 8.68 13.83
CA GLY A 232 -22.77 8.67 15.16
C GLY A 232 -21.88 9.24 16.26
N MET A 233 -20.61 9.49 15.94
CA MET A 233 -19.66 10.18 16.83
C MET A 233 -19.53 11.69 16.58
N VAL A 234 -20.37 12.28 15.70
CA VAL A 234 -20.42 13.74 15.56
C VAL A 234 -21.07 14.29 16.81
N ALA A 235 -20.24 14.95 17.61
CA ALA A 235 -20.49 15.57 18.87
C ALA A 235 -21.80 16.38 18.93
N GLU A 236 -22.44 16.32 20.08
CA GLU A 236 -23.16 17.46 20.61
C GLU A 236 -22.17 18.61 20.96
#